data_ea13dbf1ebc8afff7cd187067322023d
#
_entry.id   ea13dbf1ebc8afff7cd187067322023d
#
_cell.length_a   1.000
_cell.length_b   1.000
_cell.length_c   1.000
_cell.angle_alpha   90.00
_cell.angle_beta   90.00
_cell.angle_gamma   90.00
#
_symmetry.space_group_name_H-M   'P 1'
#
loop_
_entity.id
_entity.type
_entity.pdbx_description
1 polymer ?
#
loop_
_entity_poly.entity_id
_entity_poly.type
_entity_poly.pdbx_seq_one_letter_code
_entity_poly.pdbx_strand_id
1 'polypeptide(L)' 'MADLHKITGVSISTTTTNPPRGIVEIETPESVIKFELSEGIAHSICVVLERFLTQERQPKARRSQ' A
#
# COMPACT_ATOMS: atom_id res chain seq x y z
N MET A 1 -11.86 11.47 16.77
CA MET A 1 -11.90 11.39 15.31
C MET A 1 -10.50 11.26 14.76
N ALA A 2 -10.29 10.34 13.86
CA ALA A 2 -8.96 10.11 13.32
C ALA A 2 -8.68 11.11 12.19
N ASP A 3 -7.48 11.62 12.19
CA ASP A 3 -7.05 12.48 11.10
C ASP A 3 -6.61 11.62 9.94
N LEU A 4 -6.93 12.09 8.74
CA LEU A 4 -6.46 11.43 7.53
C LEU A 4 -5.17 12.08 7.09
N HIS A 5 -4.17 11.24 6.89
CA HIS A 5 -2.87 11.71 6.43
C HIS A 5 -2.70 11.32 4.98
N LYS A 6 -2.21 12.24 4.20
CA LYS A 6 -2.00 11.99 2.79
C LYS A 6 -0.64 11.35 2.59
N ILE A 7 -0.59 10.28 1.82
CA ILE A 7 0.67 9.65 1.48
C ILE A 7 1.27 10.37 0.29
N THR A 8 2.48 10.85 0.45
CA THR A 8 3.17 11.58 -0.63
C THR A 8 4.24 10.74 -1.28
N GLY A 9 4.61 9.61 -0.68
CA GLY A 9 5.60 8.74 -1.30
C GLY A 9 5.62 7.40 -0.62
N VAL A 10 6.06 6.39 -1.37
CA VAL A 10 6.19 5.03 -0.85
C VAL A 10 7.46 4.43 -1.44
N SER A 11 8.24 3.77 -0.60
CA SER A 11 9.41 3.03 -1.08
C SER A 11 9.55 1.77 -0.27
N ILE A 12 10.22 0.78 -0.86
CA ILE A 12 10.39 -0.52 -0.24
C ILE A 12 11.85 -0.92 -0.36
N SER A 13 12.41 -1.38 0.77
CA SER A 13 13.76 -1.92 0.81
C SER A 13 13.67 -3.38 1.21
N THR A 14 14.38 -4.24 0.48
CA THR A 14 14.39 -5.65 0.79
C THR A 14 15.54 -5.94 1.76
N THR A 15 15.22 -6.55 2.90
CA THR A 15 16.25 -6.92 3.87
C THR A 15 16.69 -8.35 3.72
N THR A 16 15.78 -9.26 3.40
CA THR A 16 16.13 -10.65 3.11
C THR A 16 15.27 -11.13 1.96
N THR A 17 15.73 -12.17 1.27
CA THR A 17 15.00 -12.70 0.14
C THR A 17 14.47 -14.09 0.38
N ASN A 18 14.92 -14.77 1.42
CA ASN A 18 14.49 -16.13 1.68
C ASN A 18 14.39 -16.37 3.17
N PRO A 19 13.21 -16.18 3.79
CA PRO A 19 11.97 -15.71 3.19
C PRO A 19 12.02 -14.22 2.86
N PRO A 20 11.16 -13.76 1.96
CA PRO A 20 11.17 -12.33 1.62
C PRO A 20 10.73 -11.49 2.81
N ARG A 21 11.53 -10.50 3.11
CA ARG A 21 11.21 -9.50 4.14
C ARG A 21 11.75 -8.18 3.71
N GLY A 22 11.12 -7.13 4.17
CA GLY A 22 11.58 -5.82 3.83
C GLY A 22 11.00 -4.77 4.73
N ILE A 23 11.32 -3.53 4.39
CA ILE A 23 10.81 -2.37 5.11
C ILE A 23 10.14 -1.48 4.09
N VAL A 24 8.88 -1.13 4.37
CA VAL A 24 8.16 -0.18 3.55
C VAL A 24 8.18 1.15 4.27
N GLU A 25 8.56 2.19 3.54
CA GLU A 25 8.56 3.56 4.05
C GLU A 25 7.41 4.31 3.41
N ILE A 26 6.62 4.93 4.26
CA ILE A 26 5.49 5.73 3.80
C ILE A 26 5.76 7.17 4.21
N GLU A 27 5.80 8.04 3.22
CA GLU A 27 6.06 9.45 3.43
C GLU A 27 4.76 10.22 3.49
N THR A 28 4.68 11.09 4.45
CA THR A 28 3.58 12.05 4.56
C THR A 28 4.19 13.44 4.64
N PRO A 29 3.40 14.50 4.50
CA PRO A 29 3.96 15.84 4.60
C PRO A 29 4.63 16.12 5.94
N GLU A 30 4.29 15.36 6.97
CA GLU A 30 4.79 15.65 8.31
C GLU A 30 5.88 14.71 8.75
N SER A 31 5.95 13.51 8.20
CA SER A 31 6.91 12.54 8.71
C SER A 31 7.04 11.38 7.75
N VAL A 32 8.00 10.52 8.06
CA VAL A 32 8.20 9.25 7.35
C VAL A 32 8.03 8.14 8.35
N ILE A 33 7.21 7.16 8.00
CA ILE A 33 6.92 6.04 8.87
C ILE A 33 7.41 4.76 8.19
N LYS A 34 8.11 3.93 8.95
CA LYS A 34 8.65 2.69 8.42
C LYS A 34 7.91 1.51 9.03
N PHE A 35 7.61 0.55 8.19
CA PHE A 35 6.94 -0.68 8.62
C PHE A 35 7.72 -1.87 8.16
N GLU A 36 7.80 -2.87 9.03
CA GLU A 36 8.40 -4.13 8.63
C GLU A 36 7.38 -4.94 7.84
N LEU A 37 7.85 -5.57 6.77
CA LEU A 37 6.98 -6.26 5.84
C LEU A 37 7.41 -7.71 5.73
N SER A 38 6.48 -8.64 5.92
CA SER A 38 6.71 -10.05 5.66
C SER A 38 6.01 -10.44 4.37
N GLU A 39 6.33 -11.66 3.89
CA GLU A 39 5.75 -12.11 2.65
C GLU A 39 4.24 -12.17 2.71
N GLY A 40 3.71 -12.73 3.80
CA GLY A 40 2.26 -12.85 3.93
C GLY A 40 1.57 -11.50 3.94
N ILE A 41 2.11 -10.55 4.68
CA ILE A 41 1.53 -9.21 4.74
C ILE A 41 1.65 -8.52 3.38
N ALA A 42 2.76 -8.73 2.70
CA ALA A 42 2.94 -8.12 1.38
C ALA A 42 1.87 -8.61 0.41
N HIS A 43 1.58 -9.91 0.44
CA HIS A 43 0.52 -10.45 -0.40
C HIS A 43 -0.83 -9.85 -0.06
N SER A 44 -1.12 -9.72 1.23
CA SER A 44 -2.39 -9.14 1.66
C SER A 44 -2.53 -7.71 1.19
N ILE A 45 -1.47 -6.93 1.33
CA ILE A 45 -1.50 -5.55 0.89
C ILE A 45 -1.70 -5.47 -0.62
N CYS A 46 -1.01 -6.33 -1.37
CA CYS A 46 -1.15 -6.38 -2.81
C CYS A 46 -2.59 -6.61 -3.23
N VAL A 47 -3.23 -7.60 -2.61
CA VAL A 47 -4.61 -7.94 -2.96
C VAL A 47 -5.53 -6.76 -2.68
N VAL A 48 -5.37 -6.14 -1.53
CA VAL A 48 -6.23 -5.02 -1.14
C VAL A 48 -6.02 -3.84 -2.09
N LEU A 49 -4.76 -3.55 -2.41
CA LEU A 49 -4.48 -2.42 -3.28
C LEU A 49 -4.99 -2.68 -4.70
N GLU A 50 -4.89 -3.91 -5.17
CA GLU A 50 -5.40 -4.24 -6.49
C GLU A 50 -6.91 -4.07 -6.55
N ARG A 51 -7.60 -4.45 -5.49
CA ARG A 51 -9.04 -4.25 -5.44
C ARG A 51 -9.37 -2.77 -5.50
N PHE A 52 -8.64 -1.98 -4.74
CA PHE A 52 -8.86 -0.54 -4.74
C PHE A 52 -8.66 0.04 -6.14
N LEU A 53 -7.58 -0.34 -6.79
CA LEU A 53 -7.30 0.19 -8.12
C LEU A 53 -8.32 -0.28 -9.14
N THR A 54 -8.76 -1.52 -9.02
CA THR A 54 -9.74 -2.06 -9.94
C THR A 54 -11.07 -1.34 -9.81
N GLN A 55 -11.48 -1.06 -8.58
CA GLN A 55 -12.72 -0.34 -8.36
C GLN A 55 -12.66 1.03 -8.98
N GLU A 56 -11.53 1.68 -8.84
CA GLU A 56 -11.40 3.02 -9.34
C GLU A 56 -11.42 3.06 -10.84
N ARG A 57 -10.88 2.03 -11.47
CA ARG A 57 -10.81 1.98 -12.92
C ARG A 57 -12.10 1.58 -13.56
N GLN A 58 -12.93 0.84 -12.86
CA GLN A 58 -14.16 0.38 -13.44
C GLN A 58 -15.04 1.55 -13.77
N PRO A 59 -15.54 1.61 -15.00
CA PRO A 59 -16.50 2.65 -15.32
C PRO A 59 -17.70 2.42 -14.48
N LYS A 60 -18.09 3.42 -13.87
CA LYS A 60 -19.23 3.28 -13.05
C LYS A 60 -20.40 2.99 -13.85
N ALA A 61 -20.18 2.75 -14.86
CA ALA A 61 -21.10 2.30 -15.57
C ALA A 61 -21.70 1.15 -15.51
N ARG A 62 -21.25 0.94 -15.24
CA ARG A 62 -21.56 0.28 -15.03
C ARG A 62 -22.23 0.55 -14.49
N ARG A 63 -22.29 1.28 -14.64
CA ARG A 63 -22.74 1.62 -14.06
C ARG A 63 -22.92 2.36 -14.22
N SER A 64 -22.56 2.56 -14.54
CA SER A 64 -22.60 3.08 -14.59
C SER A 64 -22.75 3.31 -14.84
N GLN A 65 -22.73 3.38 -14.75
CA GLN A 65 -22.76 3.45 -14.79
C GLN A 65 -23.16 3.51 -14.79
#